data_53d1a2dc188c0ca0150b2a64a7f10cdd
#
_entry.id   53d1a2dc188c0ca0150b2a64a7f10cdd
#
_cell.length_a   1.000
_cell.length_b   1.000
_cell.length_c   1.000
_cell.angle_alpha   90.00
_cell.angle_beta   90.00
_cell.angle_gamma   90.00
#
_symmetry.space_group_name_H-M   'P 1'
#
loop_
_entity.id
_entity.type
_entity.pdbx_description
1 polymer ?
#
loop_
_entity_poly.entity_id
_entity_poly.type
_entity_poly.pdbx_seq_one_letter_code
_entity_poly.pdbx_strand_id
1 'polypeptide(L)'
;MIKIKYSKKKILVIGGAGYIGRKFCQLFCNKYSIDVIDNFWFSKKKIPNVNTFKGDIHKFNYDNLIKKNYHSVLILSGLSNDPMANLSPDLNFKNNNYAISNLLFSLSKSKIRKIIFGSSCSVYGNTKGKIATEKTDINVEYPYGISKYLMDMFIEVLNKSNNSPSFYSLRQGTVCGFGPRMRFDLVVNKMIKDAIMYKKIHTIDKNIWRPILDISDACAVYDKIINNKVPKGIYNVYSYNITVDQIAKKIQKFLCSKGLFVKIVKNFKVKEKRNYKVSRKKIEKYIKFEFKTIDDTITDIYNNIINLNDLESEKYLNIYHFKKKFKIWF
;
A
#
# COMPACT_ATOMS: atom_id res chain seq x y z
N MET A 1 43.48 0.72 4.76
CA MET A 1 42.33 0.19 3.98
C MET A 1 41.43 1.36 3.57
N ILE A 2 41.44 1.76 2.31
CA ILE A 2 40.53 2.79 1.78
C ILE A 2 39.15 2.15 1.70
N LYS A 3 38.23 2.51 2.61
CA LYS A 3 36.81 2.15 2.46
C LYS A 3 36.27 2.87 1.23
N ILE A 4 36.17 2.18 0.11
CA ILE A 4 35.45 2.66 -1.08
C ILE A 4 33.99 2.87 -0.63
N LYS A 5 33.62 4.13 -0.41
CA LYS A 5 32.26 4.53 -0.08
C LYS A 5 31.43 4.45 -1.36
N TYR A 6 30.88 3.27 -1.66
CA TYR A 6 29.93 3.18 -2.78
C TYR A 6 28.82 4.21 -2.58
N SER A 7 28.58 5.05 -3.57
CA SER A 7 27.50 6.04 -3.49
C SER A 7 26.16 5.31 -3.36
N LYS A 8 25.37 5.70 -2.34
CA LYS A 8 24.03 5.12 -2.13
C LYS A 8 23.18 5.30 -3.38
N LYS A 9 22.43 4.28 -3.80
CA LYS A 9 21.42 4.43 -4.84
C LYS A 9 20.46 5.55 -4.46
N LYS A 10 20.20 6.48 -5.38
CA LYS A 10 19.25 7.56 -5.18
C LYS A 10 17.85 7.12 -5.58
N ILE A 11 16.91 7.21 -4.65
CA ILE A 11 15.53 6.74 -4.83
C ILE A 11 14.58 7.92 -4.66
N LEU A 12 13.62 8.06 -5.57
CA LEU A 12 12.52 8.99 -5.42
C LEU A 12 11.28 8.23 -4.95
N VAL A 13 10.62 8.74 -3.89
CA VAL A 13 9.36 8.21 -3.38
C VAL A 13 8.27 9.26 -3.52
N ILE A 14 7.36 9.07 -4.46
CA ILE A 14 6.20 9.93 -4.70
C ILE A 14 5.03 9.41 -3.86
N GLY A 15 4.49 10.24 -2.97
CA GLY A 15 3.55 9.83 -1.93
C GLY A 15 4.27 9.29 -0.68
N GLY A 16 5.52 9.72 -0.44
CA GLY A 16 6.35 9.20 0.64
C GLY A 16 5.92 9.62 2.05
N ALA A 17 5.06 10.63 2.20
CA ALA A 17 4.49 11.01 3.50
C ALA A 17 3.28 10.12 3.90
N GLY A 18 2.81 9.24 3.01
CA GLY A 18 1.76 8.27 3.25
C GLY A 18 2.18 7.10 4.15
N TYR A 19 1.27 6.14 4.34
CA TYR A 19 1.45 4.99 5.24
C TYR A 19 2.64 4.11 4.83
N ILE A 20 2.64 3.59 3.60
CA ILE A 20 3.72 2.72 3.10
C ILE A 20 5.01 3.54 2.90
N GLY A 21 4.89 4.74 2.32
CA GLY A 21 6.06 5.57 2.00
C GLY A 21 6.88 5.94 3.24
N ARG A 22 6.24 6.31 4.36
CA ARG A 22 6.96 6.58 5.63
C ARG A 22 7.64 5.35 6.19
N LYS A 23 6.99 4.17 6.10
CA LYS A 23 7.61 2.93 6.56
C LYS A 23 8.82 2.57 5.70
N PHE A 24 8.72 2.74 4.36
CA PHE A 24 9.85 2.54 3.46
C PHE A 24 11.02 3.49 3.80
N CYS A 25 10.74 4.77 3.98
CA CYS A 25 11.76 5.75 4.38
C CYS A 25 12.40 5.37 5.71
N GLN A 26 11.61 4.99 6.72
CA GLN A 26 12.11 4.57 8.03
C GLN A 26 13.08 3.37 7.93
N LEU A 27 12.71 2.36 7.13
CA LEU A 27 13.50 1.12 7.01
C LEU A 27 14.77 1.30 6.17
N PHE A 28 14.75 2.20 5.19
CA PHE A 28 15.79 2.22 4.15
C PHE A 28 16.55 3.56 4.01
N CYS A 29 16.32 4.56 4.87
CA CYS A 29 17.06 5.83 4.82
C CYS A 29 18.58 5.67 5.03
N ASN A 30 19.02 4.62 5.71
CA ASN A 30 20.44 4.32 5.85
C ASN A 30 21.03 3.58 4.64
N LYS A 31 20.19 2.88 3.87
CA LYS A 31 20.59 2.09 2.69
C LYS A 31 20.62 2.95 1.41
N TYR A 32 19.68 3.87 1.28
CA TYR A 32 19.47 4.71 0.10
C TYR A 32 19.59 6.19 0.41
N SER A 33 19.91 6.99 -0.61
CA SER A 33 19.64 8.42 -0.63
C SER A 33 18.20 8.61 -1.11
N ILE A 34 17.29 9.01 -0.20
CA ILE A 34 15.86 9.08 -0.51
C ILE A 34 15.43 10.55 -0.62
N ASP A 35 14.82 10.88 -1.76
CA ASP A 35 14.06 12.10 -1.97
C ASP A 35 12.56 11.74 -1.94
N VAL A 36 11.75 12.52 -1.22
CA VAL A 36 10.29 12.34 -1.12
C VAL A 36 9.58 13.53 -1.73
N ILE A 37 8.58 13.27 -2.58
CA ILE A 37 7.60 14.26 -3.03
C ILE A 37 6.23 13.87 -2.51
N ASP A 38 5.55 14.81 -1.83
CA ASP A 38 4.20 14.60 -1.30
C ASP A 38 3.47 15.93 -1.19
N ASN A 39 2.15 15.92 -1.30
CA ASN A 39 1.33 17.11 -1.07
C ASN A 39 0.95 17.30 0.40
N PHE A 40 1.29 16.33 1.26
CA PHE A 40 1.07 16.30 2.70
C PHE A 40 -0.40 16.39 3.13
N TRP A 41 -1.32 15.84 2.34
CA TRP A 41 -2.75 15.83 2.72
C TRP A 41 -3.04 15.02 3.98
N PHE A 42 -2.33 13.90 4.15
CA PHE A 42 -2.58 12.94 5.23
C PHE A 42 -1.60 13.04 6.40
N SER A 43 -0.53 13.78 6.28
CA SER A 43 0.45 13.97 7.35
C SER A 43 1.35 15.16 7.09
N LYS A 44 1.42 16.09 8.03
CA LYS A 44 2.30 17.27 7.97
C LYS A 44 3.68 17.06 8.60
N LYS A 45 3.91 15.94 9.26
CA LYS A 45 5.17 15.68 9.98
C LYS A 45 6.32 15.47 9.00
N LYS A 46 7.47 16.09 9.29
CA LYS A 46 8.75 15.84 8.59
C LYS A 46 9.09 14.34 8.62
N ILE A 47 9.72 13.84 7.57
CA ILE A 47 10.23 12.47 7.51
C ILE A 47 11.72 12.52 7.86
N PRO A 48 12.15 11.87 8.96
CA PRO A 48 13.57 11.91 9.36
C PRO A 48 14.49 11.27 8.32
N ASN A 49 15.71 11.79 8.23
CA ASN A 49 16.81 11.22 7.44
C ASN A 49 16.55 11.08 5.93
N VAL A 50 15.62 11.86 5.38
CA VAL A 50 15.35 11.93 3.94
C VAL A 50 15.07 13.37 3.51
N ASN A 51 15.32 13.69 2.24
CA ASN A 51 14.93 14.99 1.70
C ASN A 51 13.44 14.98 1.35
N THR A 52 12.71 15.98 1.80
CA THR A 52 11.27 16.09 1.54
C THR A 52 10.93 17.35 0.79
N PHE A 53 10.18 17.22 -0.29
CA PHE A 53 9.72 18.30 -1.14
C PHE A 53 8.18 18.29 -1.17
N LYS A 54 7.59 19.45 -0.89
CA LYS A 54 6.14 19.62 -1.05
C LYS A 54 5.84 19.76 -2.54
N GLY A 55 5.02 18.87 -3.08
CA GLY A 55 4.64 18.88 -4.49
C GLY A 55 3.32 18.17 -4.72
N ASP A 56 2.55 18.67 -5.68
CA ASP A 56 1.33 18.04 -6.16
C ASP A 56 1.57 17.43 -7.53
N ILE A 57 1.33 16.14 -7.69
CA ILE A 57 1.54 15.42 -8.95
C ILE A 57 0.72 15.98 -10.13
N HIS A 58 -0.37 16.70 -9.85
CA HIS A 58 -1.13 17.41 -10.90
C HIS A 58 -0.44 18.63 -11.49
N LYS A 59 0.43 19.26 -10.70
CA LYS A 59 1.05 20.55 -11.03
C LYS A 59 2.58 20.48 -11.09
N PHE A 60 3.12 19.27 -10.99
CA PHE A 60 4.56 19.08 -10.88
C PHE A 60 5.23 19.22 -12.25
N ASN A 61 6.31 20.00 -12.30
CA ASN A 61 7.19 20.02 -13.49
C ASN A 61 8.05 18.75 -13.50
N TYR A 62 7.65 17.77 -14.29
CA TYR A 62 8.34 16.48 -14.39
C TYR A 62 9.71 16.56 -15.08
N ASP A 63 9.99 17.60 -15.88
CA ASP A 63 11.26 17.75 -16.57
C ASP A 63 12.41 17.86 -15.59
N ASN A 64 12.20 18.53 -14.46
CA ASN A 64 13.17 18.59 -13.37
C ASN A 64 13.41 17.25 -12.67
N LEU A 65 12.44 16.35 -12.67
CA LEU A 65 12.59 14.99 -12.15
C LEU A 65 13.38 14.10 -13.13
N ILE A 66 13.07 14.22 -14.41
CA ILE A 66 13.70 13.42 -15.48
C ILE A 66 15.19 13.71 -15.54
N LYS A 67 15.59 14.96 -15.31
CA LYS A 67 17.00 15.39 -15.29
C LYS A 67 17.78 14.93 -14.07
N LYS A 68 17.09 14.59 -12.95
CA LYS A 68 17.76 14.08 -11.75
C LYS A 68 18.11 12.60 -11.92
N ASN A 69 19.34 12.24 -11.57
CA ASN A 69 19.86 10.88 -11.76
C ASN A 69 19.35 9.91 -10.69
N TYR A 70 18.03 9.62 -10.66
CA TYR A 70 17.46 8.60 -9.79
C TYR A 70 17.71 7.20 -10.35
N HIS A 71 18.08 6.27 -9.45
CA HIS A 71 18.17 4.85 -9.79
C HIS A 71 16.77 4.25 -9.98
N SER A 72 15.83 4.56 -9.06
CA SER A 72 14.47 4.05 -9.09
C SER A 72 13.47 5.08 -8.56
N VAL A 73 12.21 4.96 -9.01
CA VAL A 73 11.08 5.75 -8.53
C VAL A 73 10.02 4.81 -7.97
N LEU A 74 9.55 5.09 -6.75
CA LEU A 74 8.39 4.46 -6.15
C LEU A 74 7.19 5.40 -6.24
N ILE A 75 6.09 4.96 -6.82
CA ILE A 75 4.85 5.73 -6.96
C ILE A 75 3.82 5.14 -5.99
N LEU A 76 3.69 5.79 -4.83
CA LEU A 76 2.80 5.41 -3.72
C LEU A 76 1.70 6.45 -3.49
N SER A 77 1.65 7.48 -4.32
CA SER A 77 0.63 8.53 -4.29
C SER A 77 -0.71 8.02 -4.82
N GLY A 78 -1.78 8.64 -4.36
CA GLY A 78 -3.15 8.39 -4.79
C GLY A 78 -4.12 8.23 -3.62
N LEU A 79 -5.42 8.20 -3.93
CA LEU A 79 -6.48 7.89 -2.98
C LEU A 79 -6.55 6.36 -2.80
N SER A 80 -6.41 5.88 -1.58
CA SER A 80 -5.96 4.53 -1.29
C SER A 80 -6.99 3.61 -0.64
N ASN A 81 -8.28 3.82 -0.86
CA ASN A 81 -9.33 2.86 -0.46
C ASN A 81 -10.66 3.12 -1.15
N ASP A 82 -11.53 2.10 -1.14
CA ASP A 82 -12.87 2.19 -1.71
C ASP A 82 -13.76 3.25 -1.04
N PRO A 83 -13.75 3.46 0.30
CA PRO A 83 -14.58 4.51 0.90
C PRO A 83 -14.33 5.91 0.35
N MET A 84 -13.07 6.30 0.11
CA MET A 84 -12.77 7.58 -0.52
C MET A 84 -13.16 7.61 -1.99
N ALA A 85 -12.90 6.52 -2.72
CA ALA A 85 -13.22 6.42 -4.12
C ALA A 85 -14.74 6.40 -4.40
N ASN A 86 -15.52 5.75 -3.52
CA ASN A 86 -16.98 5.75 -3.61
C ASN A 86 -17.59 7.10 -3.24
N LEU A 87 -16.96 7.82 -2.28
CA LEU A 87 -17.41 9.14 -1.87
C LEU A 87 -17.22 10.19 -2.99
N SER A 88 -16.16 10.06 -3.77
CA SER A 88 -15.90 10.94 -4.92
C SER A 88 -15.14 10.18 -6.02
N PRO A 89 -15.87 9.51 -6.94
CA PRO A 89 -15.27 8.79 -8.05
C PRO A 89 -14.47 9.69 -9.00
N ASP A 90 -14.88 10.92 -9.20
CA ASP A 90 -14.19 11.92 -10.02
C ASP A 90 -12.83 12.31 -9.44
N LEU A 91 -12.76 12.59 -8.13
CA LEU A 91 -11.48 12.85 -7.46
C LEU A 91 -10.59 11.61 -7.44
N ASN A 92 -11.19 10.42 -7.29
CA ASN A 92 -10.44 9.17 -7.43
C ASN A 92 -9.81 9.06 -8.81
N PHE A 93 -10.58 9.27 -9.88
CA PHE A 93 -10.08 9.21 -11.25
C PHE A 93 -9.01 10.28 -11.51
N LYS A 94 -9.24 11.53 -11.11
CA LYS A 94 -8.26 12.63 -11.27
C LYS A 94 -6.93 12.30 -10.60
N ASN A 95 -6.95 11.81 -9.36
CA ASN A 95 -5.75 11.55 -8.59
C ASN A 95 -5.05 10.22 -8.94
N ASN A 96 -5.81 9.15 -9.21
CA ASN A 96 -5.27 7.82 -9.40
C ASN A 96 -5.01 7.46 -10.87
N ASN A 97 -5.66 8.15 -11.81
CA ASN A 97 -5.51 7.89 -13.25
C ASN A 97 -4.87 9.08 -13.96
N TYR A 98 -5.55 10.21 -14.07
CA TYR A 98 -5.05 11.33 -14.85
C TYR A 98 -3.66 11.81 -14.40
N ALA A 99 -3.49 12.09 -13.11
CA ALA A 99 -2.19 12.56 -12.60
C ALA A 99 -1.10 11.48 -12.70
N ILE A 100 -1.44 10.22 -12.41
CA ILE A 100 -0.47 9.11 -12.45
C ILE A 100 -0.09 8.75 -13.89
N SER A 101 -1.02 8.75 -14.85
CA SER A 101 -0.68 8.48 -16.26
C SER A 101 0.24 9.53 -16.84
N ASN A 102 0.02 10.83 -16.57
CA ASN A 102 0.91 11.90 -16.96
C ASN A 102 2.32 11.75 -16.37
N LEU A 103 2.37 11.39 -15.08
CA LEU A 103 3.64 11.10 -14.41
C LEU A 103 4.37 9.91 -15.05
N LEU A 104 3.69 8.78 -15.25
CA LEU A 104 4.28 7.59 -15.87
C LEU A 104 4.75 7.85 -17.29
N PHE A 105 3.96 8.58 -18.08
CA PHE A 105 4.32 8.98 -19.43
C PHE A 105 5.58 9.87 -19.45
N SER A 106 5.65 10.85 -18.56
CA SER A 106 6.85 11.71 -18.45
C SER A 106 8.07 10.89 -18.02
N LEU A 107 7.93 10.02 -17.02
CA LEU A 107 9.00 9.15 -16.55
C LEU A 107 9.45 8.13 -17.61
N SER A 108 8.58 7.74 -18.57
CA SER A 108 8.96 6.80 -19.63
C SER A 108 10.08 7.33 -20.54
N LYS A 109 10.25 8.66 -20.60
CA LYS A 109 11.30 9.35 -21.37
C LYS A 109 12.60 9.54 -20.59
N SER A 110 12.67 9.04 -19.34
CA SER A 110 13.82 9.23 -18.46
C SER A 110 14.85 8.11 -18.56
N LYS A 111 16.05 8.35 -18.02
CA LYS A 111 17.12 7.35 -17.86
C LYS A 111 16.98 6.54 -16.54
N ILE A 112 15.86 6.65 -15.83
CA ILE A 112 15.58 5.91 -14.61
C ILE A 112 15.51 4.42 -14.94
N ARG A 113 16.15 3.58 -14.12
CA ARG A 113 16.19 2.14 -14.41
C ARG A 113 14.89 1.42 -14.11
N LYS A 114 14.23 1.77 -12.98
CA LYS A 114 13.04 1.07 -12.47
C LYS A 114 12.01 2.05 -11.94
N ILE A 115 10.78 1.90 -12.37
CA ILE A 115 9.61 2.64 -11.89
C ILE A 115 8.62 1.64 -11.32
N ILE A 116 8.30 1.77 -10.03
CA ILE A 116 7.51 0.78 -9.29
C ILE A 116 6.24 1.46 -8.78
N PHE A 117 5.10 1.01 -9.27
CA PHE A 117 3.78 1.53 -8.95
C PHE A 117 3.07 0.64 -7.94
N GLY A 118 2.49 1.26 -6.91
CA GLY A 118 1.62 0.58 -5.94
C GLY A 118 0.21 0.40 -6.49
N SER A 119 -0.04 -0.75 -7.12
CA SER A 119 -1.37 -1.21 -7.51
C SER A 119 -2.05 -1.97 -6.36
N SER A 120 -3.15 -2.67 -6.62
CA SER A 120 -3.95 -3.36 -5.60
C SER A 120 -4.55 -4.66 -6.11
N CYS A 121 -4.61 -5.67 -5.24
CA CYS A 121 -5.37 -6.89 -5.51
C CYS A 121 -6.90 -6.65 -5.57
N SER A 122 -7.40 -5.48 -5.21
CA SER A 122 -8.83 -5.11 -5.37
C SER A 122 -9.29 -5.16 -6.83
N VAL A 123 -8.38 -5.15 -7.79
CA VAL A 123 -8.67 -5.35 -9.22
C VAL A 123 -9.41 -6.68 -9.49
N TYR A 124 -9.22 -7.69 -8.66
CA TYR A 124 -9.85 -9.00 -8.87
C TYR A 124 -11.33 -9.07 -8.47
N GLY A 125 -11.83 -8.11 -7.67
CA GLY A 125 -13.23 -8.04 -7.27
C GLY A 125 -13.70 -9.29 -6.52
N ASN A 126 -14.37 -10.21 -7.21
CA ASN A 126 -14.81 -11.49 -6.67
C ASN A 126 -14.35 -12.65 -7.58
N THR A 127 -13.48 -13.49 -7.06
CA THR A 127 -12.92 -14.64 -7.82
C THR A 127 -13.75 -15.91 -7.69
N LYS A 128 -14.94 -15.86 -7.08
CA LYS A 128 -15.84 -17.01 -6.90
C LYS A 128 -15.12 -18.24 -6.32
N GLY A 129 -14.25 -18.03 -5.32
CA GLY A 129 -13.48 -19.06 -4.64
C GLY A 129 -12.18 -19.49 -5.34
N LYS A 130 -11.94 -19.12 -6.58
CA LYS A 130 -10.69 -19.41 -7.30
C LYS A 130 -9.54 -18.55 -6.77
N ILE A 131 -8.31 -19.04 -6.91
CA ILE A 131 -7.10 -18.28 -6.58
C ILE A 131 -6.68 -17.48 -7.82
N ALA A 132 -6.72 -16.15 -7.73
CA ALA A 132 -6.33 -15.28 -8.83
C ALA A 132 -4.80 -15.24 -9.01
N THR A 133 -4.39 -15.27 -10.24
CA THR A 133 -3.02 -15.01 -10.70
C THR A 133 -3.00 -13.72 -11.51
N GLU A 134 -1.82 -13.27 -11.92
CA GLU A 134 -1.70 -12.08 -12.77
C GLU A 134 -2.33 -12.27 -14.16
N LYS A 135 -2.65 -13.52 -14.55
CA LYS A 135 -3.33 -13.87 -15.80
C LYS A 135 -4.84 -14.04 -15.67
N THR A 136 -5.37 -13.96 -14.44
CA THR A 136 -6.81 -14.10 -14.18
C THR A 136 -7.55 -12.90 -14.73
N ASP A 137 -8.67 -13.14 -15.41
CA ASP A 137 -9.55 -12.10 -15.92
C ASP A 137 -10.03 -11.19 -14.80
N ILE A 138 -10.03 -9.90 -15.08
CA ILE A 138 -10.37 -8.87 -14.12
C ILE A 138 -11.90 -8.66 -14.12
N ASN A 139 -12.49 -8.75 -12.93
CA ASN A 139 -13.90 -8.50 -12.69
C ASN A 139 -14.07 -7.46 -11.57
N VAL A 140 -13.68 -6.22 -11.86
CA VAL A 140 -13.70 -5.13 -10.88
C VAL A 140 -14.95 -4.28 -11.06
N GLU A 141 -15.66 -4.01 -9.94
CA GLU A 141 -16.90 -3.22 -9.91
C GLU A 141 -16.75 -1.87 -9.18
N TYR A 142 -15.66 -1.66 -8.45
CA TYR A 142 -15.50 -0.50 -7.57
C TYR A 142 -14.52 0.52 -8.14
N PRO A 143 -14.79 1.83 -8.00
CA PRO A 143 -13.98 2.89 -8.61
C PRO A 143 -12.49 2.82 -8.28
N TYR A 144 -12.14 2.46 -7.03
CA TYR A 144 -10.74 2.30 -6.64
C TYR A 144 -10.05 1.15 -7.40
N GLY A 145 -10.68 -0.02 -7.45
CA GLY A 145 -10.15 -1.18 -8.18
C GLY A 145 -10.03 -0.89 -9.68
N ILE A 146 -11.04 -0.26 -10.28
CA ILE A 146 -11.02 0.17 -11.68
C ILE A 146 -9.83 1.10 -11.93
N SER A 147 -9.64 2.10 -11.07
CA SER A 147 -8.53 3.05 -11.23
C SER A 147 -7.16 2.37 -11.18
N LYS A 148 -6.98 1.36 -10.33
CA LYS A 148 -5.74 0.59 -10.24
C LYS A 148 -5.52 -0.30 -11.47
N TYR A 149 -6.58 -0.93 -11.97
CA TYR A 149 -6.52 -1.77 -13.17
C TYR A 149 -6.16 -0.97 -14.42
N LEU A 150 -6.73 0.22 -14.60
CA LEU A 150 -6.38 1.11 -15.71
C LEU A 150 -4.87 1.45 -15.72
N MET A 151 -4.27 1.66 -14.55
CA MET A 151 -2.84 1.92 -14.46
C MET A 151 -1.99 0.66 -14.70
N ASP A 152 -2.48 -0.53 -14.30
CA ASP A 152 -1.82 -1.80 -14.66
C ASP A 152 -1.73 -1.94 -16.18
N MET A 153 -2.85 -1.72 -16.89
CA MET A 153 -2.89 -1.79 -18.36
C MET A 153 -1.96 -0.75 -19.01
N PHE A 154 -1.96 0.48 -18.50
CA PHE A 154 -1.10 1.53 -19.01
C PHE A 154 0.40 1.17 -18.85
N ILE A 155 0.77 0.59 -17.70
CA ILE A 155 2.13 0.08 -17.44
C ILE A 155 2.50 -1.05 -18.41
N GLU A 156 1.59 -1.94 -18.75
CA GLU A 156 1.86 -2.98 -19.75
C GLU A 156 2.14 -2.38 -21.12
N VAL A 157 1.39 -1.34 -21.52
CA VAL A 157 1.67 -0.62 -22.78
C VAL A 157 3.05 0.04 -22.77
N LEU A 158 3.40 0.74 -21.67
CA LEU A 158 4.73 1.38 -21.55
C LEU A 158 5.87 0.33 -21.58
N ASN A 159 5.63 -0.86 -21.05
CA ASN A 159 6.62 -1.93 -21.08
C ASN A 159 6.86 -2.56 -22.46
N LYS A 160 6.02 -2.30 -23.46
CA LYS A 160 6.25 -2.76 -24.82
C LYS A 160 7.39 -2.00 -25.51
N SER A 161 7.70 -0.79 -25.08
CA SER A 161 8.85 -0.03 -25.58
C SER A 161 10.16 -0.59 -25.04
N ASN A 162 11.17 -0.74 -25.94
CA ASN A 162 12.50 -1.26 -25.58
C ASN A 162 13.40 -0.17 -24.96
N ASN A 163 13.12 1.12 -25.23
CA ASN A 163 13.94 2.25 -24.79
C ASN A 163 13.40 2.94 -23.53
N SER A 164 12.46 2.34 -22.85
CA SER A 164 11.84 2.87 -21.63
C SER A 164 12.46 2.26 -20.37
N PRO A 165 12.31 2.93 -19.21
CA PRO A 165 12.53 2.31 -17.92
C PRO A 165 11.77 1.01 -17.77
N SER A 166 12.22 0.11 -16.88
CA SER A 166 11.43 -1.06 -16.50
C SER A 166 10.32 -0.65 -15.55
N PHE A 167 9.07 -0.84 -15.96
CA PHE A 167 7.89 -0.55 -15.12
C PHE A 167 7.41 -1.80 -14.42
N TYR A 168 7.10 -1.65 -13.13
CA TYR A 168 6.56 -2.69 -12.27
C TYR A 168 5.26 -2.22 -11.67
N SER A 169 4.21 -3.02 -11.77
CA SER A 169 2.95 -2.80 -11.06
C SER A 169 2.79 -3.86 -9.99
N LEU A 170 2.70 -3.44 -8.72
CA LEU A 170 2.54 -4.33 -7.59
C LEU A 170 1.09 -4.33 -7.13
N ARG A 171 0.34 -5.38 -7.50
CA ARG A 171 -1.00 -5.64 -6.98
C ARG A 171 -0.88 -6.07 -5.53
N GLN A 172 -0.92 -5.10 -4.63
CA GLN A 172 -0.78 -5.32 -3.20
C GLN A 172 -2.07 -5.86 -2.58
N GLY A 173 -1.95 -6.82 -1.67
CA GLY A 173 -3.00 -7.19 -0.74
C GLY A 173 -3.39 -6.01 0.15
N THR A 174 -4.40 -6.19 1.01
CA THR A 174 -4.77 -5.20 2.02
C THR A 174 -3.58 -5.00 2.97
N VAL A 175 -2.95 -3.83 2.89
CA VAL A 175 -1.75 -3.53 3.70
C VAL A 175 -2.16 -3.30 5.15
N CYS A 176 -1.45 -3.90 6.09
CA CYS A 176 -1.62 -3.71 7.54
C CYS A 176 -0.25 -3.70 8.23
N GLY A 177 -0.21 -3.47 9.52
CA GLY A 177 1.03 -3.42 10.31
C GLY A 177 1.29 -2.06 10.92
N PHE A 178 2.30 -1.96 11.80
CA PHE A 178 2.68 -0.70 12.42
C PHE A 178 3.59 0.14 11.51
N GLY A 179 3.27 1.41 11.38
CA GLY A 179 4.07 2.38 10.65
C GLY A 179 4.05 3.77 11.28
N PRO A 180 5.05 4.64 10.97
CA PRO A 180 5.17 5.99 11.57
C PRO A 180 3.96 6.91 11.28
N ARG A 181 3.22 6.61 10.23
CA ARG A 181 1.91 7.20 9.94
C ARG A 181 0.88 6.06 9.98
N MET A 182 0.33 5.80 11.16
CA MET A 182 -0.63 4.70 11.36
C MET A 182 -1.96 4.94 10.65
N ARG A 183 -2.67 3.85 10.30
CA ARG A 183 -3.99 3.86 9.67
C ARG A 183 -4.91 2.89 10.39
N PHE A 184 -5.89 3.42 11.12
CA PHE A 184 -6.93 2.62 11.78
C PHE A 184 -8.21 2.46 10.96
N ASP A 185 -8.21 2.88 9.70
CA ASP A 185 -9.25 2.60 8.71
C ASP A 185 -8.99 1.30 7.91
N LEU A 186 -7.88 0.58 8.17
CA LEU A 186 -7.53 -0.70 7.56
C LEU A 186 -7.95 -1.87 8.47
N VAL A 187 -8.50 -2.94 7.89
CA VAL A 187 -9.24 -3.98 8.61
C VAL A 187 -8.49 -4.57 9.80
N VAL A 188 -7.25 -5.04 9.64
CA VAL A 188 -6.48 -5.66 10.73
C VAL A 188 -6.14 -4.63 11.81
N ASN A 189 -5.63 -3.46 11.39
CA ASN A 189 -5.26 -2.38 12.29
C ASN A 189 -6.47 -1.88 13.10
N LYS A 190 -7.64 -1.75 12.42
CA LYS A 190 -8.89 -1.36 13.05
C LYS A 190 -9.36 -2.38 14.08
N MET A 191 -9.34 -3.67 13.73
CA MET A 191 -9.79 -4.73 14.64
C MET A 191 -8.95 -4.77 15.92
N ILE A 192 -7.62 -4.63 15.82
CA ILE A 192 -6.75 -4.61 17.00
C ILE A 192 -7.02 -3.36 17.84
N LYS A 193 -7.12 -2.18 17.21
CA LYS A 193 -7.46 -0.93 17.91
C LYS A 193 -8.80 -1.05 18.63
N ASP A 194 -9.86 -1.48 17.94
CA ASP A 194 -11.20 -1.61 18.51
C ASP A 194 -11.23 -2.64 19.64
N ALA A 195 -10.48 -3.72 19.53
CA ALA A 195 -10.35 -4.73 20.58
C ALA A 195 -9.67 -4.17 21.85
N ILE A 196 -8.62 -3.36 21.71
CA ILE A 196 -7.96 -2.71 22.84
C ILE A 196 -8.89 -1.70 23.50
N MET A 197 -9.52 -0.83 22.71
CA MET A 197 -10.33 0.30 23.19
C MET A 197 -11.69 -0.14 23.74
N TYR A 198 -12.42 -0.98 23.00
CA TYR A 198 -13.82 -1.27 23.26
C TYR A 198 -14.07 -2.70 23.69
N LYS A 199 -13.04 -3.54 23.81
CA LYS A 199 -13.17 -4.99 24.10
C LYS A 199 -14.07 -5.71 23.10
N LYS A 200 -14.19 -5.20 21.87
CA LYS A 200 -15.04 -5.72 20.81
C LYS A 200 -14.33 -5.73 19.47
N ILE A 201 -14.54 -6.79 18.68
CA ILE A 201 -14.10 -6.88 17.28
C ILE A 201 -15.34 -7.07 16.43
N HIS A 202 -15.58 -6.15 15.52
CA HIS A 202 -16.64 -6.30 14.53
C HIS A 202 -16.14 -7.07 13.32
N THR A 203 -16.84 -8.12 12.93
CA THR A 203 -16.55 -8.93 11.75
C THR A 203 -17.80 -9.09 10.88
N ILE A 204 -17.61 -9.54 9.66
CA ILE A 204 -18.63 -9.81 8.66
C ILE A 204 -18.74 -11.32 8.41
N ASP A 205 -19.33 -11.73 7.29
CA ASP A 205 -19.45 -13.15 6.91
C ASP A 205 -18.10 -13.88 7.01
N LYS A 206 -18.13 -15.10 7.55
CA LYS A 206 -16.97 -15.96 7.77
C LYS A 206 -16.21 -16.34 6.50
N ASN A 207 -16.85 -16.31 5.34
CA ASN A 207 -16.31 -16.78 4.08
C ASN A 207 -15.64 -15.68 3.22
N ILE A 208 -15.50 -14.47 3.75
CA ILE A 208 -14.88 -13.34 3.01
C ILE A 208 -13.36 -13.41 3.12
N TRP A 209 -12.71 -13.80 2.04
CA TRP A 209 -11.26 -13.88 1.91
C TRP A 209 -10.63 -12.54 1.57
N ARG A 210 -9.45 -12.30 2.14
CA ARG A 210 -8.57 -11.16 1.82
C ARG A 210 -7.11 -11.60 1.74
N PRO A 211 -6.39 -11.26 0.69
CA PRO A 211 -4.93 -11.25 0.74
C PRO A 211 -4.50 -10.08 1.64
N ILE A 212 -3.76 -10.39 2.66
CA ILE A 212 -3.19 -9.41 3.59
C ILE A 212 -1.71 -9.25 3.30
N LEU A 213 -1.22 -8.02 3.37
CA LEU A 213 0.19 -7.70 3.19
C LEU A 213 0.69 -6.91 4.40
N ASP A 214 1.65 -7.47 5.13
CA ASP A 214 2.33 -6.70 6.17
C ASP A 214 3.09 -5.52 5.56
N ILE A 215 3.05 -4.36 6.19
CA ILE A 215 3.67 -3.14 5.67
C ILE A 215 5.19 -3.27 5.54
N SER A 216 5.83 -4.05 6.42
CA SER A 216 7.27 -4.32 6.33
C SER A 216 7.60 -5.23 5.16
N ASP A 217 6.74 -6.23 4.89
CA ASP A 217 6.86 -7.10 3.71
C ASP A 217 6.66 -6.30 2.42
N ALA A 218 5.67 -5.39 2.40
CA ALA A 218 5.49 -4.47 1.27
C ALA A 218 6.78 -3.69 0.98
N CYS A 219 7.38 -3.10 2.01
CA CYS A 219 8.62 -2.36 1.90
C CYS A 219 9.80 -3.26 1.46
N ALA A 220 9.87 -4.50 1.97
CA ALA A 220 10.89 -5.46 1.57
C ALA A 220 10.78 -5.85 0.09
N VAL A 221 9.55 -6.03 -0.43
CA VAL A 221 9.33 -6.31 -1.86
C VAL A 221 9.82 -5.15 -2.72
N TYR A 222 9.53 -3.89 -2.36
CA TYR A 222 10.07 -2.72 -3.07
C TYR A 222 11.60 -2.75 -3.08
N ASP A 223 12.24 -2.99 -1.93
CA ASP A 223 13.69 -3.10 -1.82
C ASP A 223 14.27 -4.22 -2.70
N LYS A 224 13.63 -5.39 -2.70
CA LYS A 224 14.05 -6.54 -3.53
C LYS A 224 13.94 -6.23 -5.03
N ILE A 225 12.85 -5.59 -5.48
CA ILE A 225 12.73 -5.18 -6.89
C ILE A 225 13.80 -4.16 -7.27
N ILE A 226 14.11 -3.19 -6.41
CA ILE A 226 15.18 -2.21 -6.65
C ILE A 226 16.53 -2.91 -6.88
N ASN A 227 16.83 -3.99 -6.14
CA ASN A 227 18.15 -4.61 -6.12
C ASN A 227 18.29 -5.85 -7.00
N ASN A 228 17.23 -6.61 -7.23
CA ASN A 228 17.29 -7.86 -7.95
C ASN A 228 16.95 -7.69 -9.44
N LYS A 229 17.40 -8.66 -10.25
CA LYS A 229 16.97 -8.80 -11.65
C LYS A 229 15.58 -9.43 -11.70
N VAL A 230 14.54 -8.59 -11.61
CA VAL A 230 13.15 -8.98 -11.76
C VAL A 230 12.67 -8.54 -13.13
N PRO A 231 12.02 -9.39 -13.96
CA PRO A 231 11.41 -8.94 -15.22
C PRO A 231 10.39 -7.83 -15.00
N LYS A 232 10.31 -6.86 -15.95
CA LYS A 232 9.28 -5.82 -15.93
C LYS A 232 7.87 -6.42 -16.05
N GLY A 233 6.85 -5.82 -15.41
CA GLY A 233 5.46 -6.30 -15.49
C GLY A 233 4.67 -6.19 -14.20
N ILE A 234 3.55 -6.91 -14.15
CA ILE A 234 2.59 -6.91 -13.05
C ILE A 234 2.86 -8.10 -12.12
N TYR A 235 2.74 -7.87 -10.80
CA TYR A 235 2.99 -8.89 -9.77
C TYR A 235 1.99 -8.77 -8.62
N ASN A 236 1.41 -9.91 -8.21
CA ASN A 236 0.68 -10.02 -6.95
C ASN A 236 1.63 -10.05 -5.76
N VAL A 237 1.32 -9.25 -4.73
CA VAL A 237 2.13 -9.17 -3.51
C VAL A 237 1.22 -9.23 -2.29
N TYR A 238 1.43 -10.25 -1.45
CA TYR A 238 0.71 -10.43 -0.20
C TYR A 238 1.54 -11.29 0.76
N SER A 239 1.31 -11.17 2.06
CA SER A 239 1.95 -12.03 3.07
C SER A 239 1.19 -13.35 3.21
N TYR A 240 -0.15 -13.28 3.36
CA TYR A 240 -1.02 -14.46 3.54
C TYR A 240 -2.45 -14.19 3.04
N ASN A 241 -3.14 -15.25 2.54
CA ASN A 241 -4.58 -15.25 2.30
C ASN A 241 -5.32 -15.73 3.56
N ILE A 242 -6.29 -14.97 4.03
CA ILE A 242 -7.02 -15.27 5.26
C ILE A 242 -8.46 -14.72 5.20
N THR A 243 -9.39 -15.32 5.92
CA THR A 243 -10.74 -14.76 6.01
C THR A 243 -10.82 -13.69 7.11
N VAL A 244 -11.77 -12.76 6.94
CA VAL A 244 -12.00 -11.69 7.92
C VAL A 244 -12.36 -12.25 9.30
N ASP A 245 -13.13 -13.35 9.34
CA ASP A 245 -13.47 -14.07 10.59
C ASP A 245 -12.23 -14.71 11.25
N GLN A 246 -11.35 -15.32 10.45
CA GLN A 246 -10.10 -15.88 10.97
C GLN A 246 -9.17 -14.81 11.55
N ILE A 247 -9.10 -13.61 10.93
CA ILE A 247 -8.35 -12.46 11.49
C ILE A 247 -8.92 -12.13 12.89
N ALA A 248 -10.24 -11.96 13.01
CA ALA A 248 -10.89 -11.63 14.27
C ALA A 248 -10.58 -12.65 15.37
N LYS A 249 -10.68 -13.97 15.05
CA LYS A 249 -10.40 -15.06 15.99
C LYS A 249 -8.93 -15.08 16.44
N LYS A 250 -7.99 -14.84 15.53
CA LYS A 250 -6.55 -14.78 15.86
C LYS A 250 -6.25 -13.59 16.76
N ILE A 251 -6.81 -12.40 16.47
CA ILE A 251 -6.68 -11.22 17.34
C ILE A 251 -7.28 -11.50 18.71
N GLN A 252 -8.48 -12.09 18.79
CA GLN A 252 -9.12 -12.46 20.05
C GLN A 252 -8.24 -13.41 20.88
N LYS A 253 -7.76 -14.50 20.26
CA LYS A 253 -6.88 -15.48 20.93
C LYS A 253 -5.61 -14.82 21.47
N PHE A 254 -4.95 -13.99 20.67
CA PHE A 254 -3.75 -13.26 21.07
C PHE A 254 -4.02 -12.31 22.24
N LEU A 255 -5.08 -11.51 22.18
CA LEU A 255 -5.40 -10.55 23.25
C LEU A 255 -5.84 -11.25 24.54
N CYS A 256 -6.58 -12.37 24.45
CA CYS A 256 -6.90 -13.19 25.61
C CYS A 256 -5.64 -13.73 26.31
N SER A 257 -4.61 -14.13 25.55
CA SER A 257 -3.32 -14.55 26.15
C SER A 257 -2.55 -13.40 26.83
N LYS A 258 -2.96 -12.14 26.58
CA LYS A 258 -2.46 -10.93 27.25
C LYS A 258 -3.39 -10.44 28.37
N GLY A 259 -4.37 -11.25 28.80
CA GLY A 259 -5.35 -10.88 29.82
C GLY A 259 -6.46 -9.94 29.36
N LEU A 260 -6.57 -9.67 28.05
CA LEU A 260 -7.59 -8.80 27.48
C LEU A 260 -8.73 -9.62 26.86
N PHE A 261 -9.83 -9.78 27.59
CA PHE A 261 -11.02 -10.48 27.11
C PHE A 261 -11.79 -9.63 26.09
N VAL A 262 -11.95 -10.15 24.87
CA VAL A 262 -12.52 -9.43 23.73
C VAL A 262 -13.68 -10.23 23.14
N LYS A 263 -14.82 -9.56 22.87
CA LYS A 263 -16.00 -10.17 22.23
C LYS A 263 -15.96 -9.96 20.71
N ILE A 264 -16.18 -11.03 19.94
CA ILE A 264 -16.40 -10.92 18.49
C ILE A 264 -17.89 -10.68 18.24
N VAL A 265 -18.21 -9.59 17.54
CA VAL A 265 -19.56 -9.19 17.14
C VAL A 265 -19.68 -9.34 15.63
N LYS A 266 -20.59 -10.24 15.20
CA LYS A 266 -20.83 -10.51 13.77
C LYS A 266 -21.93 -9.60 13.24
N ASN A 267 -21.67 -8.93 12.12
CA ASN A 267 -22.64 -8.13 11.41
C ASN A 267 -22.98 -8.77 10.06
N PHE A 268 -24.08 -9.53 10.01
CA PHE A 268 -24.54 -10.23 8.80
C PHE A 268 -25.27 -9.30 7.80
N LYS A 269 -25.60 -8.06 8.19
CA LYS A 269 -26.29 -7.10 7.30
C LYS A 269 -25.34 -6.52 6.23
N VAL A 270 -24.04 -6.55 6.47
CA VAL A 270 -23.05 -6.06 5.53
C VAL A 270 -22.77 -7.12 4.48
N LYS A 271 -23.32 -6.92 3.27
CA LYS A 271 -23.03 -7.75 2.09
C LYS A 271 -21.73 -7.26 1.43
N GLU A 272 -20.61 -7.89 1.76
CA GLU A 272 -19.34 -7.61 1.10
C GLU A 272 -19.24 -8.43 -0.20
N LYS A 273 -19.21 -7.75 -1.34
CA LYS A 273 -19.14 -8.38 -2.66
C LYS A 273 -17.72 -8.81 -3.05
N ARG A 274 -16.70 -8.11 -2.53
CA ARG A 274 -15.29 -8.45 -2.82
C ARG A 274 -14.89 -9.69 -2.03
N ASN A 275 -14.49 -10.72 -2.74
CA ASN A 275 -14.07 -11.98 -2.11
C ASN A 275 -13.04 -12.67 -3.01
N TYR A 276 -11.76 -12.58 -2.64
CA TYR A 276 -10.68 -13.09 -3.48
C TYR A 276 -9.48 -13.58 -2.68
N LYS A 277 -8.86 -14.62 -3.21
CA LYS A 277 -7.52 -15.12 -2.86
C LYS A 277 -6.60 -14.88 -4.04
N VAL A 278 -5.34 -14.67 -3.81
CA VAL A 278 -4.36 -14.45 -4.87
C VAL A 278 -3.15 -15.38 -4.73
N SER A 279 -2.43 -15.59 -5.82
CA SER A 279 -1.17 -16.32 -5.86
C SER A 279 -0.02 -15.32 -6.07
N ARG A 280 1.08 -15.47 -5.33
CA ARG A 280 2.33 -14.70 -5.52
C ARG A 280 3.45 -15.51 -6.14
N LYS A 281 3.15 -16.72 -6.64
CA LYS A 281 4.13 -17.62 -7.24
C LYS A 281 4.98 -16.97 -8.33
N LYS A 282 4.44 -15.96 -9.03
CA LYS A 282 5.17 -15.24 -10.09
C LYS A 282 6.34 -14.45 -9.51
N ILE A 283 6.14 -13.65 -8.46
CA ILE A 283 7.18 -12.82 -7.88
C ILE A 283 8.19 -13.66 -7.07
N GLU A 284 7.76 -14.73 -6.42
CA GLU A 284 8.61 -15.64 -5.63
C GLU A 284 9.72 -16.30 -6.46
N LYS A 285 9.56 -16.39 -7.78
CA LYS A 285 10.62 -16.87 -8.69
C LYS A 285 11.85 -15.95 -8.71
N TYR A 286 11.69 -14.67 -8.39
CA TYR A 286 12.73 -13.65 -8.54
C TYR A 286 13.17 -13.03 -7.22
N ILE A 287 12.35 -13.10 -6.19
CA ILE A 287 12.67 -12.61 -4.87
C ILE A 287 12.46 -13.71 -3.84
N LYS A 288 13.48 -13.93 -3.01
CA LYS A 288 13.43 -14.89 -1.91
C LYS A 288 13.51 -14.12 -0.60
N PHE A 289 12.46 -14.17 0.21
CA PHE A 289 12.45 -13.76 1.61
C PHE A 289 11.23 -14.38 2.30
N GLU A 290 11.29 -14.49 3.60
CA GLU A 290 10.20 -15.01 4.40
C GLU A 290 9.20 -13.90 4.70
N PHE A 291 7.96 -14.10 4.29
CA PHE A 291 6.85 -13.19 4.57
C PHE A 291 6.35 -13.43 6.00
N LYS A 292 5.99 -12.35 6.68
CA LYS A 292 5.40 -12.41 8.01
C LYS A 292 4.12 -13.22 8.04
N THR A 293 3.87 -13.87 9.18
CA THR A 293 2.59 -14.49 9.51
C THR A 293 1.61 -13.44 10.04
N ILE A 294 0.33 -13.81 10.14
CA ILE A 294 -0.68 -12.96 10.78
C ILE A 294 -0.36 -12.73 12.26
N ASP A 295 0.20 -13.71 12.93
CA ASP A 295 0.53 -13.66 14.36
C ASP A 295 1.69 -12.67 14.61
N ASP A 296 2.69 -12.63 13.73
CA ASP A 296 3.76 -11.62 13.75
C ASP A 296 3.20 -10.21 13.55
N THR A 297 2.29 -10.05 12.59
CA THR A 297 1.65 -8.76 12.29
C THR A 297 0.80 -8.27 13.48
N ILE A 298 0.01 -9.15 14.10
CA ILE A 298 -0.80 -8.82 15.29
C ILE A 298 0.11 -8.40 16.45
N THR A 299 1.17 -9.16 16.70
CA THR A 299 2.15 -8.87 17.76
C THR A 299 2.83 -7.53 17.55
N ASP A 300 3.30 -7.25 16.34
CA ASP A 300 3.96 -5.98 16.00
C ASP A 300 3.01 -4.79 16.20
N ILE A 301 1.78 -4.87 15.71
CA ILE A 301 0.79 -3.81 15.90
C ILE A 301 0.51 -3.60 17.39
N TYR A 302 0.18 -4.65 18.12
CA TYR A 302 -0.17 -4.58 19.54
C TYR A 302 0.93 -3.92 20.37
N ASN A 303 2.16 -4.40 20.25
CA ASN A 303 3.30 -3.90 21.03
C ASN A 303 3.58 -2.41 20.78
N ASN A 304 3.26 -1.91 19.59
CA ASN A 304 3.51 -0.52 19.23
C ASN A 304 2.33 0.42 19.53
N ILE A 305 1.10 -0.10 19.68
CA ILE A 305 -0.07 0.78 19.88
C ILE A 305 -0.65 0.71 21.29
N ILE A 306 -0.32 -0.31 22.09
CA ILE A 306 -0.94 -0.52 23.41
C ILE A 306 -0.74 0.69 24.35
N ASN A 307 0.37 1.40 24.23
CA ASN A 307 0.71 2.56 25.05
C ASN A 307 0.39 3.90 24.36
N LEU A 308 -0.34 3.91 23.24
CA LEU A 308 -0.76 5.15 22.60
C LEU A 308 -2.05 5.68 23.24
N ASN A 309 -2.01 6.91 23.73
CA ASN A 309 -3.15 7.55 24.42
C ASN A 309 -4.20 8.13 23.45
N ASP A 310 -3.94 8.16 22.16
CA ASP A 310 -4.75 8.88 21.15
C ASP A 310 -5.27 8.00 20.04
N LEU A 311 -5.54 6.72 20.30
CA LEU A 311 -5.96 5.71 19.32
C LEU A 311 -7.25 6.10 18.54
N GLU A 312 -8.10 6.95 19.10
CA GLU A 312 -9.33 7.44 18.48
C GLU A 312 -9.13 8.67 17.59
N SER A 313 -7.91 9.21 17.58
CA SER A 313 -7.65 10.44 16.83
C SER A 313 -7.93 10.28 15.34
N GLU A 314 -8.69 11.20 14.78
CA GLU A 314 -9.05 11.29 13.37
C GLU A 314 -7.82 11.38 12.44
N LYS A 315 -6.64 11.76 12.98
CA LYS A 315 -5.37 11.78 12.24
C LYS A 315 -4.99 10.42 11.64
N TYR A 316 -5.55 9.32 12.16
CA TYR A 316 -5.33 7.97 11.70
C TYR A 316 -6.32 7.51 10.61
N LEU A 317 -7.31 8.35 10.25
CA LEU A 317 -8.37 8.03 9.30
C LEU A 317 -8.19 8.82 7.99
N ASN A 318 -7.88 8.12 6.90
CA ASN A 318 -7.72 8.76 5.59
C ASN A 318 -9.00 9.47 5.14
N ILE A 319 -10.17 8.87 5.38
CA ILE A 319 -11.46 9.42 4.99
C ILE A 319 -11.73 10.79 5.65
N TYR A 320 -11.32 10.98 6.90
CA TYR A 320 -11.46 12.25 7.61
C TYR A 320 -10.62 13.35 6.93
N HIS A 321 -9.33 13.08 6.69
CA HIS A 321 -8.47 14.02 5.97
C HIS A 321 -8.99 14.36 4.57
N PHE A 322 -9.54 13.36 3.88
CA PHE A 322 -10.13 13.53 2.56
C PHE A 322 -11.35 14.46 2.61
N LYS A 323 -12.31 14.19 3.48
CA LYS A 323 -13.50 15.04 3.68
C LYS A 323 -13.10 16.46 4.03
N LYS A 324 -12.20 16.65 4.99
CA LYS A 324 -11.70 17.97 5.41
C LYS A 324 -11.02 18.71 4.26
N LYS A 325 -10.20 18.03 3.44
CA LYS A 325 -9.48 18.65 2.33
C LYS A 325 -10.41 19.14 1.22
N PHE A 326 -11.42 18.37 0.89
CA PHE A 326 -12.33 18.66 -0.23
C PHE A 326 -13.66 19.27 0.22
N LYS A 327 -13.80 19.60 1.52
CA LYS A 327 -15.02 20.18 2.12
C LYS A 327 -16.28 19.35 1.84
N ILE A 328 -16.14 18.02 1.84
CA ILE A 328 -17.24 17.07 1.62
C ILE A 328 -17.86 16.76 3.00
N TRP A 329 -18.82 17.56 3.40
CA TRP A 329 -19.60 17.38 4.63
C TRP A 329 -21.04 17.06 4.20
N PHE A 330 -21.60 16.00 4.73
CA PHE A 330 -23.02 15.65 4.62
C PHE A 330 -23.68 15.81 5.97
#